data_58424f384f88d0ceae12c8e6d331dcb8
#
_entry.id   58424f384f88d0ceae12c8e6d331dcb8
#
_cell.length_a   1.000
_cell.length_b   1.000
_cell.length_c   1.000
_cell.angle_alpha   90.00
_cell.angle_beta   90.00
_cell.angle_gamma   90.00
#
_symmetry.space_group_name_H-M   'P 1'
#
loop_
_entity.id
_entity.type
_entity.pdbx_description
1 polymer ?
#
loop_
_entity_poly.entity_id
_entity_poly.type
_entity_poly.pdbx_seq_one_letter_code
_entity_poly.pdbx_strand_id
1 'polypeptide(L)'
;SAARSEFKSLDVFYFHNCLYEFVWTENKRRWSERTPTHDVLRTFGPDHKVIFVGDASMSPYEILMPGGGVEHFNDEAGSVWLKRVLERFAHVLWINPVPEGRWGWTPSIDLISQHFEGRMVPLTLEGLDEGMRLLLK
;
A
#
# COMPACT_ATOMS: atom_id res chain seq x y z
N SER A 1 -6.94 -9.60 -17.53
CA SER A 1 -6.67 -10.23 -16.22
C SER A 1 -7.97 -10.44 -15.43
N ALA A 2 -7.92 -11.31 -14.44
CA ALA A 2 -9.07 -11.55 -13.57
C ALA A 2 -9.54 -10.27 -12.88
N ALA A 3 -8.61 -9.41 -12.45
CA ALA A 3 -8.95 -8.14 -11.83
C ALA A 3 -9.70 -7.22 -12.79
N ARG A 4 -9.32 -7.17 -14.06
CA ARG A 4 -9.99 -6.34 -15.07
C ARG A 4 -11.36 -6.83 -15.42
N SER A 5 -11.62 -8.15 -15.34
CA SER A 5 -12.94 -8.69 -15.65
C SER A 5 -13.96 -8.36 -14.55
N GLU A 6 -13.50 -8.11 -13.32
CA GLU A 6 -14.36 -7.81 -12.18
C GLU A 6 -14.58 -6.31 -11.96
N PHE A 7 -13.72 -5.44 -12.49
CA PHE A 7 -13.74 -4.01 -12.23
C PHE A 7 -13.84 -3.19 -13.49
N LYS A 8 -14.48 -2.02 -13.41
CA LYS A 8 -14.70 -1.11 -14.55
C LYS A 8 -13.42 -0.46 -15.05
N SER A 9 -12.47 -0.21 -14.14
CA SER A 9 -11.22 0.47 -14.46
C SER A 9 -10.13 0.01 -13.51
N LEU A 10 -8.88 0.25 -13.92
CA LEU A 10 -7.72 -0.02 -13.09
C LEU A 10 -6.73 1.12 -13.26
N ASP A 11 -6.45 1.83 -12.19
CA ASP A 11 -5.45 2.88 -12.14
C ASP A 11 -4.27 2.40 -11.29
N VAL A 12 -3.05 2.63 -11.76
CA VAL A 12 -1.83 2.14 -11.12
C VAL A 12 -0.95 3.31 -10.70
N PHE A 13 -0.48 3.26 -9.45
CA PHE A 13 0.46 4.23 -8.92
C PHE A 13 1.65 3.48 -8.32
N TYR A 14 2.81 4.11 -8.38
CA TYR A 14 4.04 3.55 -7.81
C TYR A 14 4.42 4.32 -6.55
N PHE A 15 4.93 3.60 -5.56
CA PHE A 15 5.38 4.17 -4.29
C PHE A 15 6.67 3.49 -3.86
N HIS A 16 7.32 4.03 -2.84
CA HIS A 16 8.56 3.48 -2.32
C HIS A 16 8.40 3.16 -0.84
N ASN A 17 8.67 1.91 -0.46
CA ASN A 17 8.58 1.37 0.89
C ASN A 17 7.18 1.41 1.49
N CYS A 18 6.77 2.55 2.01
CA CYS A 18 5.43 2.80 2.52
C CYS A 18 4.78 3.93 1.71
N LEU A 19 3.58 4.31 2.08
CA LEU A 19 2.92 5.46 1.44
C LEU A 19 3.36 6.73 2.15
N TYR A 20 3.68 7.76 1.36
CA TYR A 20 4.11 9.07 1.86
C TYR A 20 3.45 10.18 1.06
N GLU A 21 4.02 11.40 1.10
CA GLU A 21 3.43 12.59 0.49
C GLU A 21 3.26 12.52 -1.02
N PHE A 22 4.06 11.70 -1.70
CA PHE A 22 4.06 11.61 -3.15
C PHE A 22 4.00 10.17 -3.64
N VAL A 23 3.35 9.99 -4.78
CA VAL A 23 3.34 8.75 -5.55
C VAL A 23 3.67 9.09 -7.01
N TRP A 24 3.77 8.10 -7.86
CA TRP A 24 4.13 8.27 -9.27
C TRP A 24 3.24 7.41 -10.15
N THR A 25 3.00 7.89 -11.37
CA THR A 25 2.28 7.09 -12.38
C THR A 25 3.23 6.22 -13.19
N GLU A 26 4.54 6.46 -13.07
CA GLU A 26 5.57 5.68 -13.77
C GLU A 26 6.56 5.06 -12.79
N ASN A 27 7.03 3.86 -13.11
CA ASN A 27 7.94 3.08 -12.26
C ASN A 27 9.30 3.74 -12.04
N LYS A 28 9.72 4.63 -12.92
CA LYS A 28 11.00 5.34 -12.76
C LYS A 28 11.02 6.28 -11.57
N ARG A 29 9.86 6.72 -11.11
CA ARG A 29 9.68 7.54 -9.91
C ARG A 29 10.60 8.77 -9.89
N ARG A 30 10.62 9.51 -11.00
CA ARG A 30 11.41 10.74 -11.10
C ARG A 30 10.78 11.81 -10.22
N TRP A 31 11.60 12.48 -9.43
CA TRP A 31 11.10 13.51 -8.51
C TRP A 31 10.30 14.59 -9.22
N SER A 32 10.71 14.98 -10.42
CA SER A 32 9.99 15.98 -11.24
C SER A 32 8.61 15.54 -11.69
N GLU A 33 8.32 14.25 -11.64
CA GLU A 33 7.05 13.66 -12.09
C GLU A 33 6.22 13.12 -10.93
N ARG A 34 6.51 13.57 -9.72
CA ARG A 34 5.77 13.14 -8.53
C ARG A 34 4.35 13.68 -8.52
N THR A 35 3.45 12.91 -7.96
CA THR A 35 2.05 13.28 -7.79
C THR A 35 1.74 13.34 -6.29
N PRO A 36 1.16 14.42 -5.79
CA PRO A 36 0.78 14.49 -4.38
C PRO A 36 -0.22 13.38 -4.02
N THR A 37 0.08 12.65 -2.97
CA THR A 37 -0.79 11.56 -2.51
C THR A 37 -2.17 12.07 -2.14
N HIS A 38 -2.28 13.27 -1.55
CA HIS A 38 -3.58 13.88 -1.25
C HIS A 38 -4.45 14.05 -2.50
N ASP A 39 -3.86 14.37 -3.63
CA ASP A 39 -4.61 14.54 -4.88
C ASP A 39 -5.18 13.19 -5.34
N VAL A 40 -4.41 12.13 -5.21
CA VAL A 40 -4.89 10.78 -5.53
C VAL A 40 -6.05 10.41 -4.62
N LEU A 41 -5.92 10.63 -3.32
CA LEU A 41 -6.98 10.30 -2.37
C LEU A 41 -8.27 11.08 -2.63
N ARG A 42 -8.17 12.32 -3.09
CA ARG A 42 -9.35 13.14 -3.44
C ARG A 42 -9.97 12.76 -4.77
N THR A 43 -9.16 12.27 -5.71
CA THR A 43 -9.61 11.93 -7.06
C THR A 43 -10.54 10.74 -7.07
N PHE A 44 -10.28 9.74 -6.21
CA PHE A 44 -11.04 8.50 -6.20
C PHE A 44 -12.04 8.48 -5.05
N GLY A 45 -13.28 8.10 -5.35
CA GLY A 45 -14.34 8.01 -4.34
C GLY A 45 -14.14 6.84 -3.39
N PRO A 46 -14.82 6.85 -2.23
CA PRO A 46 -14.62 5.84 -1.18
C PRO A 46 -15.07 4.42 -1.55
N ASP A 47 -15.81 4.27 -2.63
CA ASP A 47 -16.23 2.96 -3.17
C ASP A 47 -15.15 2.29 -4.02
N HIS A 48 -14.08 2.99 -4.35
CA HIS A 48 -12.93 2.37 -5.02
C HIS A 48 -12.25 1.37 -4.10
N LYS A 49 -11.72 0.31 -4.69
CA LYS A 49 -10.94 -0.69 -3.97
C LYS A 49 -9.46 -0.38 -4.18
N VAL A 50 -8.68 -0.51 -3.11
CA VAL A 50 -7.26 -0.16 -3.11
C VAL A 50 -6.43 -1.41 -2.84
N ILE A 51 -5.45 -1.67 -3.69
CA ILE A 51 -4.51 -2.77 -3.52
C ILE A 51 -3.11 -2.20 -3.47
N PHE A 52 -2.41 -2.44 -2.35
CA PHE A 52 -0.98 -2.22 -2.25
C PHE A 52 -0.25 -3.49 -2.66
N VAL A 53 0.85 -3.35 -3.39
CA VAL A 53 1.74 -4.46 -3.73
C VAL A 53 3.15 -4.04 -3.37
N GLY A 54 3.73 -4.67 -2.36
CA GLY A 54 5.08 -4.32 -1.91
C GLY A 54 5.55 -5.24 -0.79
N ASP A 55 6.85 -5.24 -0.54
CA ASP A 55 7.45 -6.13 0.44
C ASP A 55 7.25 -5.66 1.90
N ALA A 56 6.86 -4.41 2.11
CA ALA A 56 6.69 -3.83 3.43
C ALA A 56 7.97 -3.90 4.29
N SER A 57 9.14 -3.94 3.65
CA SER A 57 10.43 -4.11 4.32
C SER A 57 11.18 -2.79 4.32
N MET A 58 11.23 -2.13 5.46
CA MET A 58 11.91 -0.85 5.66
C MET A 58 12.23 -0.67 7.14
N SER A 59 12.93 0.40 7.47
CA SER A 59 13.12 0.76 8.87
C SER A 59 11.77 1.05 9.53
N PRO A 60 11.50 0.50 10.72
CA PRO A 60 10.28 0.82 11.45
C PRO A 60 10.07 2.32 11.67
N TYR A 61 11.14 3.11 11.71
CA TYR A 61 11.04 4.55 11.89
C TYR A 61 10.32 5.24 10.73
N GLU A 62 10.40 4.69 9.51
CA GLU A 62 9.66 5.24 8.38
C GLU A 62 8.15 5.13 8.56
N ILE A 63 7.71 4.13 9.32
CA ILE A 63 6.29 3.90 9.58
C ILE A 63 5.83 4.70 10.80
N LEU A 64 6.68 4.79 11.82
CA LEU A 64 6.31 5.33 13.13
C LEU A 64 6.58 6.83 13.28
N MET A 65 7.52 7.38 12.52
CA MET A 65 8.01 8.76 12.72
C MET A 65 8.17 9.50 11.39
N PRO A 66 8.03 10.84 11.41
CA PRO A 66 8.40 11.64 10.25
C PRO A 66 9.89 11.54 9.97
N GLY A 67 10.27 11.76 8.72
CA GLY A 67 11.67 11.97 8.32
C GLY A 67 12.42 10.73 7.89
N GLY A 68 12.12 9.55 8.34
CA GLY A 68 12.96 8.35 8.25
C GLY A 68 13.23 7.73 6.87
N GLY A 69 12.87 8.39 5.77
CA GLY A 69 13.03 7.82 4.43
C GLY A 69 14.48 7.79 3.95
N VAL A 70 14.82 6.79 3.15
CA VAL A 70 16.16 6.61 2.58
C VAL A 70 16.40 7.59 1.43
N GLU A 71 15.39 7.83 0.59
CA GLU A 71 15.52 8.65 -0.61
C GLU A 71 15.28 10.14 -0.35
N HIS A 72 14.40 10.46 0.56
CA HIS A 72 14.05 11.85 0.88
C HIS A 72 13.36 11.94 2.24
N PHE A 73 13.31 13.15 2.76
CA PHE A 73 12.65 13.43 4.05
C PHE A 73 11.13 13.40 3.87
N ASN A 74 10.45 12.63 4.72
CA ASN A 74 8.99 12.55 4.73
C ASN A 74 8.42 13.42 5.85
N ASP A 75 7.49 14.30 5.51
CA ASP A 75 6.89 15.23 6.49
C ASP A 75 6.04 14.49 7.52
N GLU A 76 5.42 13.37 7.12
CA GLU A 76 4.59 12.56 8.00
C GLU A 76 5.01 11.10 7.96
N ALA A 77 4.80 10.40 9.06
CA ALA A 77 5.08 8.97 9.17
C ALA A 77 4.22 8.16 8.18
N GLY A 78 4.75 7.03 7.71
CA GLY A 78 4.01 6.14 6.82
C GLY A 78 2.68 5.68 7.42
N SER A 79 2.63 5.45 8.75
CA SER A 79 1.39 5.04 9.43
C SER A 79 0.28 6.07 9.30
N VAL A 80 0.60 7.35 9.23
CA VAL A 80 -0.38 8.42 9.05
C VAL A 80 -1.05 8.27 7.69
N TRP A 81 -0.27 8.02 6.66
CA TRP A 81 -0.78 7.84 5.30
C TRP A 81 -1.60 6.57 5.16
N LEU A 82 -1.16 5.46 5.78
CA LEU A 82 -1.95 4.23 5.78
C LEU A 82 -3.30 4.42 6.45
N LYS A 83 -3.34 5.13 7.57
CA LYS A 83 -4.60 5.43 8.25
C LYS A 83 -5.54 6.25 7.36
N ARG A 84 -5.03 7.24 6.64
CA ARG A 84 -5.84 8.05 5.72
C ARG A 84 -6.49 7.19 4.64
N VAL A 85 -5.73 6.26 4.06
CA VAL A 85 -6.27 5.34 3.06
C VAL A 85 -7.32 4.42 3.67
N LEU A 86 -7.03 3.84 4.83
CA LEU A 86 -7.95 2.91 5.49
C LEU A 86 -9.23 3.59 5.99
N GLU A 87 -9.18 4.88 6.31
CA GLU A 87 -10.36 5.66 6.69
C GLU A 87 -11.20 6.06 5.48
N ARG A 88 -10.54 6.35 4.35
CA ARG A 88 -11.26 6.80 3.15
C ARG A 88 -11.90 5.67 2.37
N PHE A 89 -11.24 4.51 2.27
CA PHE A 89 -11.70 3.41 1.42
C PHE A 89 -12.11 2.22 2.28
N ALA A 90 -13.28 1.65 1.97
CA ALA A 90 -13.81 0.52 2.72
C ALA A 90 -13.07 -0.80 2.45
N HIS A 91 -12.48 -0.93 1.25
CA HIS A 91 -11.84 -2.17 0.82
C HIS A 91 -10.39 -1.90 0.42
N VAL A 92 -9.47 -2.23 1.33
CA VAL A 92 -8.03 -2.04 1.13
C VAL A 92 -7.33 -3.37 1.41
N LEU A 93 -6.42 -3.75 0.53
CA LEU A 93 -5.67 -5.01 0.60
C LEU A 93 -4.19 -4.73 0.41
N TRP A 94 -3.34 -5.48 1.11
CA TRP A 94 -1.89 -5.48 0.84
C TRP A 94 -1.47 -6.88 0.39
N ILE A 95 -0.85 -6.95 -0.80
CA ILE A 95 -0.27 -8.18 -1.33
C ILE A 95 1.24 -8.10 -1.14
N ASN A 96 1.80 -9.05 -0.39
CA ASN A 96 3.22 -9.03 -0.04
C ASN A 96 3.96 -10.19 -0.72
N PRO A 97 4.97 -9.90 -1.57
CA PRO A 97 5.75 -10.94 -2.23
C PRO A 97 6.70 -11.70 -1.31
N VAL A 98 6.98 -11.19 -0.10
CA VAL A 98 7.80 -11.91 0.88
C VAL A 98 7.02 -13.12 1.38
N PRO A 99 7.62 -14.33 1.42
CA PRO A 99 6.93 -15.50 1.96
C PRO A 99 6.38 -15.26 3.35
N GLU A 100 5.15 -15.66 3.58
CA GLU A 100 4.42 -15.39 4.82
C GLU A 100 5.16 -15.88 6.07
N GLY A 101 5.86 -17.00 5.96
CA GLY A 101 6.64 -17.53 7.08
C GLY A 101 7.77 -16.62 7.56
N ARG A 102 8.13 -15.61 6.77
CA ARG A 102 9.17 -14.65 7.13
C ARG A 102 8.63 -13.34 7.68
N TRP A 103 7.33 -13.13 7.65
CA TRP A 103 6.75 -11.84 8.06
C TRP A 103 7.04 -11.52 9.52
N GLY A 104 7.01 -12.51 10.39
CA GLY A 104 7.28 -12.32 11.82
C GLY A 104 8.72 -11.91 12.16
N TRP A 105 9.65 -12.07 11.20
CA TRP A 105 11.06 -11.71 11.39
C TRP A 105 11.36 -10.28 10.95
N THR A 106 10.41 -9.61 10.32
CA THR A 106 10.61 -8.26 9.81
C THR A 106 9.67 -7.30 10.52
N PRO A 107 10.19 -6.47 11.45
CA PRO A 107 9.34 -5.59 12.26
C PRO A 107 8.42 -4.67 11.44
N SER A 108 8.89 -4.16 10.29
CA SER A 108 8.07 -3.29 9.46
C SER A 108 6.88 -4.03 8.84
N ILE A 109 7.05 -5.29 8.45
CA ILE A 109 5.95 -6.09 7.92
C ILE A 109 4.87 -6.26 9.00
N ASP A 110 5.29 -6.56 10.22
CA ASP A 110 4.37 -6.74 11.34
C ASP A 110 3.60 -5.45 11.63
N LEU A 111 4.28 -4.30 11.67
CA LEU A 111 3.64 -3.00 11.88
C LEU A 111 2.61 -2.68 10.80
N ILE A 112 2.95 -2.86 9.55
CA ILE A 112 2.02 -2.59 8.44
C ILE A 112 0.86 -3.57 8.48
N SER A 113 1.14 -4.85 8.72
CA SER A 113 0.11 -5.89 8.80
C SER A 113 -0.93 -5.57 9.89
N GLN A 114 -0.50 -5.03 11.03
CA GLN A 114 -1.40 -4.63 12.09
C GLN A 114 -2.40 -3.57 11.64
N HIS A 115 -1.97 -2.60 10.83
CA HIS A 115 -2.87 -1.60 10.28
C HIS A 115 -3.93 -2.22 9.37
N PHE A 116 -3.60 -3.29 8.67
CA PHE A 116 -4.49 -3.92 7.71
C PHE A 116 -5.41 -5.00 8.33
N GLU A 117 -5.21 -5.35 9.59
CA GLU A 117 -6.09 -6.26 10.36
C GLU A 117 -6.44 -7.56 9.61
N GLY A 118 -5.40 -8.27 9.14
CA GLY A 118 -5.58 -9.52 8.42
C GLY A 118 -5.81 -9.38 6.92
N ARG A 119 -5.76 -8.16 6.39
CA ARG A 119 -5.89 -7.90 4.95
C ARG A 119 -4.55 -7.79 4.25
N MET A 120 -3.51 -8.36 4.81
CA MET A 120 -2.24 -8.59 4.12
C MET A 120 -2.19 -10.07 3.72
N VAL A 121 -2.02 -10.34 2.43
CA VAL A 121 -1.96 -11.70 1.90
C VAL A 121 -0.65 -11.91 1.16
N PRO A 122 -0.13 -13.15 1.13
CA PRO A 122 1.08 -13.43 0.36
C PRO A 122 0.80 -13.47 -1.13
N LEU A 123 1.83 -13.25 -1.93
CA LEU A 123 1.75 -13.33 -3.40
C LEU A 123 1.84 -14.81 -3.82
N THR A 124 0.81 -15.57 -3.51
CA THR A 124 0.62 -16.96 -3.88
C THR A 124 -0.78 -17.13 -4.47
N LEU A 125 -1.06 -18.26 -5.11
CA LEU A 125 -2.40 -18.52 -5.64
C LEU A 125 -3.46 -18.47 -4.54
N GLU A 126 -3.18 -19.09 -3.39
CA GLU A 126 -4.10 -19.07 -2.25
C GLU A 126 -4.26 -17.64 -1.69
N GLY A 127 -3.16 -16.90 -1.57
CA GLY A 127 -3.19 -15.53 -1.07
C GLY A 127 -3.96 -14.60 -1.98
N LEU A 128 -3.78 -14.72 -3.29
CA LEU A 128 -4.54 -13.91 -4.27
C LEU A 128 -6.02 -14.24 -4.25
N ASP A 129 -6.36 -15.52 -4.14
CA ASP A 129 -7.76 -15.96 -4.04
C ASP A 129 -8.43 -15.40 -2.79
N GLU A 130 -7.76 -15.49 -1.64
CA GLU A 130 -8.26 -14.90 -0.40
C GLU A 130 -8.39 -13.37 -0.50
N GLY A 131 -7.38 -12.73 -1.08
CA GLY A 131 -7.39 -11.26 -1.26
C GLY A 131 -8.56 -10.80 -2.10
N MET A 132 -8.84 -11.49 -3.20
CA MET A 132 -9.99 -11.16 -4.04
C MET A 132 -11.31 -11.33 -3.29
N ARG A 133 -11.44 -12.37 -2.48
CA ARG A 133 -12.64 -12.54 -1.65
C ARG A 133 -12.81 -11.39 -0.65
N LEU A 134 -11.71 -10.92 -0.05
CA LEU A 134 -11.74 -9.78 0.87
C LEU A 134 -12.15 -8.49 0.17
N LEU A 135 -11.69 -8.29 -1.06
CA LEU A 135 -12.02 -7.08 -1.83
C LEU A 135 -13.45 -7.06 -2.34
N LEU A 136 -14.04 -8.22 -2.60
CA LEU A 136 -15.37 -8.32 -3.22
C LEU A 136 -16.52 -8.42 -2.21
N LYS A 137 -16.20 -8.44 -0.95
CA LYS A 137 -17.23 -8.50 0.10
C LYS A 137 -18.01 -7.19 0.21
#